data_8725da3b765d664f465805f20dd8da68
#
_entry.id   8725da3b765d664f465805f20dd8da68
#
_cell.length_a   1.000
_cell.length_b   1.000
_cell.length_c   1.000
_cell.angle_alpha   90.00
_cell.angle_beta   90.00
_cell.angle_gamma   90.00
#
_symmetry.space_group_name_H-M   'P 1'
#
loop_
_entity.id
_entity.type
_entity.pdbx_description
1 polymer ?
#
loop_
_entity_poly.entity_id
_entity_poly.type
_entity_poly.pdbx_seq_one_letter_code
_entity_poly.pdbx_strand_id
1 'polypeptide(L)'
;MGPKIVILDEPLANLDTAGAEMLMSTLKSLAKVGYCIIVIEHRLDVVLPFVDKVFHVGNKSVNEITDRGNYLKEQSTEIEDTCSTFGGTLPVFSLSDVAFSVKDRDILKGVTFDILKGSRAVLLGENGCGKTTLLRLISRLEKPTRGVILQNIDDKFGQKSKQSKKWYQKVGIVYQNPDYQLFMPTVEKEIKFGAKSDEYADEIAEKFGIKHLYARHPQSLSEGQKRRVSIAAVVATDPEVLILDEPTVGQDYKGLCEMVEVLNKLHEETHNTMITVTHDKRCAAALCDRSVWIKDGKTYKTGGKELVNEFFIQIGRN
;
A
#
# COMPACT_ATOMS: atom_id res chain seq x y z
N MET A 1 0.70 -36.62 -18.58
CA MET A 1 1.47 -36.42 -17.33
C MET A 1 1.56 -34.93 -17.08
N GLY A 2 1.14 -34.43 -15.90
CA GLY A 2 1.29 -33.03 -15.53
C GLY A 2 2.73 -32.68 -15.14
N PRO A 3 3.08 -31.39 -15.02
CA PRO A 3 4.41 -30.94 -14.55
C PRO A 3 4.66 -31.48 -13.14
N LYS A 4 5.85 -32.03 -12.90
CA LYS A 4 6.28 -32.48 -11.56
C LYS A 4 6.96 -31.35 -10.75
N ILE A 5 7.28 -30.23 -11.40
CA ILE A 5 7.90 -29.06 -10.80
C ILE A 5 6.96 -27.88 -11.00
N VAL A 6 6.65 -27.18 -9.94
CA VAL A 6 5.82 -25.97 -9.95
C VAL A 6 6.67 -24.83 -9.36
N ILE A 7 6.79 -23.74 -10.09
CA ILE A 7 7.50 -22.54 -9.67
C ILE A 7 6.48 -21.43 -9.57
N LEU A 8 6.42 -20.75 -8.43
CA LEU A 8 5.50 -19.67 -8.12
C LEU A 8 6.32 -18.45 -7.67
N ASP A 9 6.09 -17.34 -8.36
CA ASP A 9 6.74 -16.07 -8.07
C ASP A 9 5.72 -15.11 -7.44
N GLU A 10 5.97 -14.71 -6.19
CA GLU A 10 5.12 -13.87 -5.34
C GLU A 10 3.61 -14.25 -5.33
N PRO A 11 3.26 -15.54 -5.15
CA PRO A 11 1.86 -15.97 -5.26
C PRO A 11 0.97 -15.42 -4.12
N LEU A 12 1.55 -14.86 -3.06
CA LEU A 12 0.82 -14.29 -1.91
C LEU A 12 0.61 -12.78 -2.00
N ALA A 13 1.12 -12.09 -3.03
CA ALA A 13 1.17 -10.64 -3.12
C ALA A 13 -0.19 -9.93 -2.92
N ASN A 14 -1.30 -10.57 -3.37
CA ASN A 14 -2.64 -9.98 -3.31
C ASN A 14 -3.59 -10.75 -2.36
N LEU A 15 -3.06 -11.64 -1.53
CA LEU A 15 -3.85 -12.45 -0.61
C LEU A 15 -3.78 -11.86 0.81
N ASP A 16 -4.92 -11.88 1.49
CA ASP A 16 -4.96 -11.70 2.94
C ASP A 16 -4.33 -12.91 3.65
N THR A 17 -4.16 -12.84 4.96
CA THR A 17 -3.49 -13.89 5.74
C THR A 17 -4.19 -15.23 5.58
N ALA A 18 -5.53 -15.27 5.64
CA ALA A 18 -6.29 -16.51 5.52
C ALA A 18 -6.15 -17.14 4.11
N GLY A 19 -6.24 -16.33 3.05
CA GLY A 19 -6.05 -16.78 1.68
C GLY A 19 -4.63 -17.28 1.42
N ALA A 20 -3.63 -16.61 1.99
CA ALA A 20 -2.22 -17.00 1.89
C ALA A 20 -1.95 -18.34 2.60
N GLU A 21 -2.45 -18.54 3.82
CA GLU A 21 -2.33 -19.82 4.54
C GLU A 21 -3.03 -20.96 3.82
N MET A 22 -4.22 -20.71 3.26
CA MET A 22 -4.96 -21.69 2.46
C MET A 22 -4.16 -22.11 1.21
N LEU A 23 -3.56 -21.16 0.49
CA LEU A 23 -2.71 -21.46 -0.64
C LEU A 23 -1.49 -22.29 -0.23
N MET A 24 -0.77 -21.87 0.81
CA MET A 24 0.41 -22.59 1.29
C MET A 24 0.08 -24.01 1.77
N SER A 25 -1.04 -24.21 2.44
CA SER A 25 -1.54 -25.53 2.84
C SER A 25 -1.84 -26.42 1.63
N THR A 26 -2.43 -25.86 0.57
CA THR A 26 -2.70 -26.56 -0.69
C THR A 26 -1.39 -26.97 -1.37
N LEU A 27 -0.40 -26.07 -1.45
CA LEU A 27 0.91 -26.35 -2.02
C LEU A 27 1.64 -27.45 -1.25
N LYS A 28 1.58 -27.43 0.08
CA LYS A 28 2.14 -28.49 0.94
C LYS A 28 1.48 -29.84 0.68
N SER A 29 0.19 -29.83 0.43
CA SER A 29 -0.54 -31.07 0.09
C SER A 29 -0.11 -31.63 -1.27
N LEU A 30 0.14 -30.78 -2.27
CA LEU A 30 0.70 -31.16 -3.55
C LEU A 30 2.13 -31.73 -3.41
N ALA A 31 2.96 -31.12 -2.56
CA ALA A 31 4.31 -31.63 -2.29
C ALA A 31 4.27 -33.06 -1.72
N LYS A 32 3.32 -33.38 -0.83
CA LYS A 32 3.14 -34.73 -0.27
C LYS A 32 2.80 -35.81 -1.31
N VAL A 33 2.19 -35.43 -2.44
CA VAL A 33 1.88 -36.37 -3.54
C VAL A 33 2.96 -36.38 -4.63
N GLY A 34 4.14 -35.82 -4.34
CA GLY A 34 5.34 -35.96 -5.15
C GLY A 34 5.63 -34.80 -6.11
N TYR A 35 5.01 -33.65 -5.94
CA TYR A 35 5.40 -32.44 -6.66
C TYR A 35 6.59 -31.75 -5.97
N CYS A 36 7.54 -31.25 -6.76
CA CYS A 36 8.56 -30.31 -6.30
C CYS A 36 8.00 -28.90 -6.46
N ILE A 37 7.89 -28.14 -5.36
CA ILE A 37 7.31 -26.81 -5.35
C ILE A 37 8.38 -25.80 -4.94
N ILE A 38 8.60 -24.80 -5.76
CA ILE A 38 9.49 -23.66 -5.51
C ILE A 38 8.62 -22.41 -5.40
N VAL A 39 8.69 -21.73 -4.27
CA VAL A 39 7.96 -20.47 -4.02
C VAL A 39 8.98 -19.38 -3.78
N ILE A 40 8.88 -18.29 -4.52
CA ILE A 40 9.63 -17.06 -4.28
C ILE A 40 8.70 -16.11 -3.55
N GLU A 41 9.05 -15.71 -2.34
CA GLU A 41 8.18 -14.90 -1.47
C GLU A 41 8.95 -14.05 -0.46
N HIS A 42 8.32 -12.96 -0.06
CA HIS A 42 8.82 -12.03 0.95
C HIS A 42 8.04 -12.11 2.27
N ARG A 43 6.85 -12.72 2.28
CA ARG A 43 6.02 -12.92 3.48
C ARG A 43 6.46 -14.15 4.26
N LEU A 44 7.62 -14.05 4.89
CA LEU A 44 8.30 -15.19 5.53
C LEU A 44 7.50 -15.78 6.70
N ASP A 45 6.79 -14.95 7.46
CA ASP A 45 5.93 -15.34 8.57
C ASP A 45 4.85 -16.36 8.14
N VAL A 46 4.30 -16.19 6.93
CA VAL A 46 3.29 -17.08 6.35
C VAL A 46 3.93 -18.32 5.74
N VAL A 47 5.07 -18.18 5.05
CA VAL A 47 5.66 -19.25 4.22
C VAL A 47 6.46 -20.27 5.05
N LEU A 48 7.25 -19.80 6.03
CA LEU A 48 8.19 -20.65 6.77
C LEU A 48 7.57 -21.89 7.45
N PRO A 49 6.33 -21.86 7.98
CA PRO A 49 5.71 -23.05 8.55
C PRO A 49 5.41 -24.18 7.54
N PHE A 50 5.39 -23.87 6.26
CA PHE A 50 4.94 -24.80 5.21
C PHE A 50 6.06 -25.40 4.38
N VAL A 51 7.27 -24.83 4.40
CA VAL A 51 8.39 -25.20 3.52
C VAL A 51 9.42 -26.09 4.22
N ASP A 52 10.06 -26.98 3.46
CA ASP A 52 11.08 -27.90 3.96
C ASP A 52 12.47 -27.25 3.94
N LYS A 53 12.76 -26.40 2.95
CA LYS A 53 14.02 -25.70 2.77
C LYS A 53 13.80 -24.23 2.44
N VAL A 54 14.71 -23.38 2.90
CA VAL A 54 14.71 -21.94 2.65
C VAL A 54 16.05 -21.55 2.06
N PHE A 55 16.02 -20.78 0.98
CA PHE A 55 17.20 -20.23 0.33
C PHE A 55 17.08 -18.72 0.25
N HIS A 56 18.10 -18.01 0.73
CA HIS A 56 18.24 -16.57 0.51
C HIS A 56 19.02 -16.33 -0.78
N VAL A 57 18.45 -15.55 -1.68
CA VAL A 57 19.08 -15.10 -2.92
C VAL A 57 19.48 -13.64 -2.77
N GLY A 58 20.78 -13.36 -2.70
CA GLY A 58 21.28 -12.00 -2.52
C GLY A 58 22.76 -11.90 -2.90
N ASN A 59 23.24 -10.72 -3.23
CA ASN A 59 24.64 -10.46 -3.58
C ASN A 59 25.22 -11.43 -4.63
N LYS A 60 24.40 -11.81 -5.63
CA LYS A 60 24.73 -12.80 -6.68
C LYS A 60 25.07 -14.19 -6.14
N SER A 61 24.58 -14.55 -4.96
CA SER A 61 24.74 -15.84 -4.32
C SER A 61 23.41 -16.42 -3.85
N VAL A 62 23.38 -17.73 -3.66
CA VAL A 62 22.23 -18.46 -3.09
C VAL A 62 22.73 -19.22 -1.87
N ASN A 63 22.17 -18.94 -0.71
CA ASN A 63 22.58 -19.54 0.56
C ASN A 63 21.38 -20.24 1.23
N GLU A 64 21.57 -21.49 1.67
CA GLU A 64 20.55 -22.20 2.45
C GLU A 64 20.49 -21.61 3.86
N ILE A 65 19.29 -21.27 4.33
CA ILE A 65 19.02 -20.75 5.67
C ILE A 65 18.69 -21.93 6.58
N THR A 66 19.59 -22.23 7.50
CA THR A 66 19.44 -23.30 8.48
C THR A 66 18.77 -22.83 9.77
N ASP A 67 19.08 -21.63 10.24
CA ASP A 67 18.41 -21.00 11.39
C ASP A 67 17.27 -20.08 10.93
N ARG A 68 16.12 -20.70 10.69
CA ARG A 68 14.91 -20.01 10.22
C ARG A 68 14.33 -19.05 11.26
N GLY A 69 14.51 -19.37 12.55
CA GLY A 69 13.97 -18.55 13.64
C GLY A 69 14.69 -17.22 13.75
N ASN A 70 16.02 -17.24 13.65
CA ASN A 70 16.82 -16.01 13.65
C ASN A 70 16.62 -15.20 12.37
N TYR A 71 16.59 -15.88 11.22
CA TYR A 71 16.33 -15.23 9.93
C TYR A 71 14.97 -14.52 9.91
N LEU A 72 13.91 -15.16 10.41
CA LEU A 72 12.60 -14.53 10.52
C LEU A 72 12.65 -13.29 11.44
N LYS A 73 13.33 -13.36 12.58
CA LYS A 73 13.45 -12.22 13.49
C LYS A 73 14.15 -11.03 12.82
N GLU A 74 15.25 -11.27 12.11
CA GLU A 74 15.95 -10.21 11.36
C GLU A 74 15.09 -9.56 10.29
N GLN A 75 14.23 -10.34 9.63
CA GLN A 75 13.33 -9.87 8.55
C GLN A 75 11.96 -9.39 9.05
N SER A 76 11.66 -9.52 10.34
CA SER A 76 10.37 -9.13 10.93
C SER A 76 10.49 -8.04 12.00
N THR A 77 11.64 -7.40 12.12
CA THR A 77 11.84 -6.28 13.05
C THR A 77 10.81 -5.18 12.75
N GLU A 78 10.21 -4.64 13.78
CA GLU A 78 9.30 -3.50 13.65
C GLU A 78 10.07 -2.31 13.07
N ILE A 79 9.42 -1.58 12.15
CA ILE A 79 9.98 -0.35 11.60
C ILE A 79 9.67 0.75 12.62
N GLU A 80 10.69 1.44 13.07
CA GLU A 80 10.53 2.58 13.96
C GLU A 80 9.78 3.71 13.23
N ASP A 81 8.72 4.19 13.86
CA ASP A 81 8.04 5.41 13.43
C ASP A 81 8.83 6.60 13.96
N THR A 82 9.65 7.17 13.10
CA THR A 82 10.48 8.34 13.43
C THR A 82 9.75 9.66 13.25
N CYS A 83 8.55 9.63 12.69
CA CYS A 83 7.80 10.83 12.33
C CYS A 83 7.03 11.39 13.52
N SER A 84 7.17 12.69 13.77
CA SER A 84 6.31 13.42 14.72
C SER A 84 4.88 13.48 14.17
N THR A 85 3.88 13.24 15.04
CA THR A 85 2.47 13.35 14.68
C THR A 85 2.11 14.80 14.36
N PHE A 86 1.93 15.08 13.07
CA PHE A 86 1.33 16.33 12.61
C PHE A 86 -0.15 16.06 12.31
N GLY A 87 -1.04 16.47 13.18
CA GLY A 87 -2.47 16.35 12.95
C GLY A 87 -3.13 17.70 13.09
N GLY A 88 -3.61 18.29 11.99
CA GLY A 88 -4.51 19.43 12.06
C GLY A 88 -5.80 19.06 12.81
N THR A 89 -6.52 20.04 13.34
CA THR A 89 -7.84 19.84 13.98
C THR A 89 -8.96 19.77 12.94
N LEU A 90 -8.71 20.23 11.71
CA LEU A 90 -9.70 20.31 10.64
C LEU A 90 -9.65 19.05 9.75
N PRO A 91 -10.79 18.45 9.42
CA PRO A 91 -10.82 17.33 8.48
C PRO A 91 -10.51 17.80 7.06
N VAL A 92 -9.68 17.04 6.34
CA VAL A 92 -9.52 17.16 4.88
C VAL A 92 -10.64 16.41 4.16
N PHE A 93 -11.07 15.27 4.72
CA PHE A 93 -12.24 14.52 4.29
C PHE A 93 -13.13 14.22 5.49
N SER A 94 -14.45 14.44 5.30
CA SER A 94 -15.47 14.06 6.28
C SER A 94 -16.51 13.20 5.57
N LEU A 95 -16.63 11.96 5.99
CA LEU A 95 -17.54 10.96 5.44
C LEU A 95 -18.73 10.81 6.39
N SER A 96 -19.95 10.92 5.88
CA SER A 96 -21.18 10.77 6.66
C SER A 96 -22.14 9.80 5.96
N ASP A 97 -22.38 8.64 6.58
CA ASP A 97 -23.28 7.57 6.11
C ASP A 97 -23.05 7.19 4.64
N VAL A 98 -21.76 7.11 4.24
CA VAL A 98 -21.38 6.84 2.84
C VAL A 98 -21.65 5.40 2.48
N ALA A 99 -22.54 5.18 1.49
CA ALA A 99 -22.82 3.88 0.92
C ALA A 99 -22.49 3.85 -0.58
N PHE A 100 -22.14 2.66 -1.06
CA PHE A 100 -21.87 2.43 -2.47
C PHE A 100 -22.28 1.02 -2.87
N SER A 101 -23.07 0.93 -3.92
CA SER A 101 -23.56 -0.34 -4.46
C SER A 101 -23.23 -0.44 -5.95
N VAL A 102 -22.91 -1.65 -6.39
CA VAL A 102 -22.72 -1.98 -7.81
C VAL A 102 -23.75 -3.03 -8.18
N LYS A 103 -24.67 -2.70 -9.09
CA LYS A 103 -25.84 -3.52 -9.41
C LYS A 103 -26.60 -3.82 -8.10
N ASP A 104 -26.79 -5.10 -7.75
CA ASP A 104 -27.53 -5.55 -6.57
C ASP A 104 -26.62 -5.86 -5.36
N ARG A 105 -25.34 -5.49 -5.43
CA ARG A 105 -24.38 -5.77 -4.36
C ARG A 105 -23.95 -4.50 -3.64
N ASP A 106 -24.28 -4.42 -2.35
CA ASP A 106 -23.79 -3.37 -1.45
C ASP A 106 -22.34 -3.64 -1.04
N ILE A 107 -21.44 -2.73 -1.42
CA ILE A 107 -20.02 -2.78 -1.07
C ILE A 107 -19.78 -1.97 0.21
N LEU A 108 -20.26 -0.73 0.25
CA LEU A 108 -20.24 0.12 1.43
C LEU A 108 -21.66 0.38 1.92
N LYS A 109 -21.87 0.29 3.24
CA LYS A 109 -23.22 0.25 3.84
C LYS A 109 -23.44 1.34 4.90
N GLY A 110 -22.72 2.47 4.79
CA GLY A 110 -22.83 3.58 5.74
C GLY A 110 -21.53 3.82 6.50
N VAL A 111 -20.51 4.22 5.78
CA VAL A 111 -19.18 4.54 6.34
C VAL A 111 -19.19 5.98 6.84
N THR A 112 -18.73 6.18 8.10
CA THR A 112 -18.68 7.49 8.74
C THR A 112 -17.37 7.64 9.50
N PHE A 113 -16.51 8.57 9.10
CA PHE A 113 -15.28 8.98 9.79
C PHE A 113 -14.69 10.23 9.16
N ASP A 114 -13.71 10.83 9.86
CA ASP A 114 -12.94 11.98 9.40
C ASP A 114 -11.48 11.60 9.18
N ILE A 115 -10.87 12.20 8.14
CA ILE A 115 -9.43 12.21 7.92
C ILE A 115 -8.95 13.65 8.15
N LEU A 116 -8.04 13.84 9.09
CA LEU A 116 -7.54 15.17 9.44
C LEU A 116 -6.46 15.64 8.47
N LYS A 117 -6.42 16.94 8.19
CA LYS A 117 -5.39 17.55 7.34
C LYS A 117 -4.01 17.37 7.99
N GLY A 118 -3.03 16.96 7.18
CA GLY A 118 -1.66 16.71 7.65
C GLY A 118 -1.50 15.47 8.54
N SER A 119 -2.46 14.54 8.56
CA SER A 119 -2.31 13.26 9.26
C SER A 119 -1.96 12.11 8.32
N ARG A 120 -1.31 11.07 8.87
CA ARG A 120 -1.13 9.77 8.22
C ARG A 120 -2.25 8.84 8.67
N ALA A 121 -3.23 8.62 7.80
CA ALA A 121 -4.38 7.77 8.06
C ALA A 121 -4.20 6.39 7.43
N VAL A 122 -4.44 5.32 8.19
CA VAL A 122 -4.40 3.93 7.69
C VAL A 122 -5.81 3.35 7.67
N LEU A 123 -6.22 2.82 6.50
CA LEU A 123 -7.48 2.12 6.35
C LEU A 123 -7.25 0.61 6.50
N LEU A 124 -7.82 0.04 7.55
CA LEU A 124 -7.73 -1.37 7.91
C LEU A 124 -9.00 -2.12 7.50
N GLY A 125 -8.87 -3.40 7.20
CA GLY A 125 -9.99 -4.29 6.89
C GLY A 125 -9.57 -5.48 6.03
N GLU A 126 -10.35 -6.53 6.07
CA GLU A 126 -10.13 -7.75 5.28
C GLU A 126 -10.34 -7.49 3.78
N ASN A 127 -9.92 -8.45 2.94
CA ASN A 127 -10.15 -8.36 1.50
C ASN A 127 -11.65 -8.33 1.18
N GLY A 128 -12.02 -7.46 0.23
CA GLY A 128 -13.41 -7.30 -0.18
C GLY A 128 -14.30 -6.47 0.77
N CYS A 129 -13.79 -5.94 1.90
CA CYS A 129 -14.58 -5.08 2.80
C CYS A 129 -14.86 -3.67 2.26
N GLY A 130 -14.27 -3.30 1.10
CA GLY A 130 -14.56 -2.05 0.40
C GLY A 130 -13.48 -0.96 0.48
N LYS A 131 -12.24 -1.25 0.95
CA LYS A 131 -11.14 -0.26 1.07
C LYS A 131 -10.82 0.44 -0.26
N THR A 132 -10.53 -0.32 -1.31
CA THR A 132 -10.26 0.25 -2.65
C THR A 132 -11.45 1.03 -3.20
N THR A 133 -12.68 0.57 -2.95
CA THR A 133 -13.90 1.31 -3.32
C THR A 133 -13.96 2.64 -2.57
N LEU A 134 -13.64 2.64 -1.28
CA LEU A 134 -13.60 3.84 -0.47
C LEU A 134 -12.55 4.84 -0.98
N LEU A 135 -11.34 4.37 -1.33
CA LEU A 135 -10.31 5.21 -1.96
C LEU A 135 -10.83 5.83 -3.27
N ARG A 136 -11.55 5.07 -4.12
CA ARG A 136 -12.14 5.57 -5.36
C ARG A 136 -13.21 6.65 -5.13
N LEU A 137 -13.99 6.54 -4.06
CA LEU A 137 -14.97 7.54 -3.67
C LEU A 137 -14.29 8.82 -3.13
N ILE A 138 -13.30 8.69 -2.25
CA ILE A 138 -12.53 9.81 -1.71
C ILE A 138 -11.80 10.55 -2.84
N SER A 139 -11.26 9.82 -3.80
CA SER A 139 -10.57 10.36 -4.98
C SER A 139 -11.49 10.82 -6.10
N ARG A 140 -12.80 10.81 -5.88
CA ARG A 140 -13.83 11.23 -6.88
C ARG A 140 -13.82 10.44 -8.19
N LEU A 141 -13.20 9.28 -8.23
CA LEU A 141 -13.28 8.36 -9.36
C LEU A 141 -14.65 7.69 -9.45
N GLU A 142 -15.35 7.61 -8.31
CA GLU A 142 -16.73 7.13 -8.18
C GLU A 142 -17.56 8.12 -7.35
N LYS A 143 -18.88 7.99 -7.40
CA LYS A 143 -19.81 8.77 -6.56
C LYS A 143 -20.54 7.84 -5.61
N PRO A 144 -20.73 8.23 -4.33
CA PRO A 144 -21.50 7.43 -3.39
C PRO A 144 -22.97 7.32 -3.86
N THR A 145 -23.58 6.15 -3.61
CA THR A 145 -25.03 5.95 -3.87
C THR A 145 -25.89 6.59 -2.79
N ARG A 146 -25.34 6.73 -1.56
CA ARG A 146 -25.96 7.43 -0.44
C ARG A 146 -24.89 8.05 0.45
N GLY A 147 -25.26 9.03 1.25
CA GLY A 147 -24.35 9.74 2.15
C GLY A 147 -23.58 10.84 1.46
N VAL A 148 -22.63 11.41 2.18
CA VAL A 148 -21.92 12.62 1.77
C VAL A 148 -20.44 12.46 2.08
N ILE A 149 -19.58 12.91 1.16
CA ILE A 149 -18.14 13.11 1.38
C ILE A 149 -17.86 14.61 1.24
N LEU A 150 -17.61 15.27 2.36
CA LEU A 150 -17.16 16.66 2.38
C LEU A 150 -15.64 16.68 2.23
N GLN A 151 -15.11 17.66 1.52
CA GLN A 151 -13.68 17.81 1.27
C GLN A 151 -13.25 19.23 1.57
N ASN A 152 -12.13 19.37 2.25
CA ASN A 152 -11.50 20.65 2.56
C ASN A 152 -10.11 20.72 1.93
N ILE A 153 -10.13 20.77 0.61
CA ILE A 153 -8.94 20.99 -0.23
C ILE A 153 -9.14 22.41 -0.80
N ASP A 154 -8.14 23.26 -0.76
CA ASP A 154 -8.21 24.70 -1.10
C ASP A 154 -8.92 25.60 -0.07
N ASP A 155 -8.95 25.23 1.21
CA ASP A 155 -9.63 25.99 2.29
C ASP A 155 -11.12 26.29 1.99
N LYS A 156 -11.72 25.54 1.08
CA LYS A 156 -13.13 25.59 0.72
C LYS A 156 -13.84 24.31 1.15
N PHE A 157 -14.45 24.37 2.33
CA PHE A 157 -15.28 23.30 2.85
C PHE A 157 -16.59 23.21 2.02
N GLY A 158 -16.87 22.05 1.40
CA GLY A 158 -18.16 21.84 0.73
C GLY A 158 -18.18 20.71 -0.30
N GLN A 159 -19.42 20.28 -0.63
CA GLN A 159 -19.71 19.23 -1.63
C GLN A 159 -19.44 19.64 -3.09
N LYS A 160 -19.33 20.91 -3.40
CA LYS A 160 -19.47 21.45 -4.75
C LYS A 160 -18.23 22.14 -5.33
N SER A 161 -17.03 21.65 -5.03
CA SER A 161 -15.96 21.98 -5.97
C SER A 161 -16.17 21.11 -7.22
N LYS A 162 -16.51 21.72 -8.36
CA LYS A 162 -16.49 21.03 -9.66
C LYS A 162 -15.14 20.31 -9.75
N GLN A 163 -15.14 19.06 -10.27
CA GLN A 163 -13.91 18.37 -10.64
C GLN A 163 -13.10 19.31 -11.54
N SER A 164 -12.18 20.04 -10.93
CA SER A 164 -11.30 20.96 -11.67
C SER A 164 -9.98 20.26 -11.87
N LYS A 165 -9.28 20.59 -12.94
CA LYS A 165 -7.89 20.14 -13.17
C LYS A 165 -7.02 20.40 -11.92
N LYS A 166 -7.29 21.50 -11.20
CA LYS A 166 -6.62 21.87 -9.95
C LYS A 166 -6.84 20.86 -8.82
N TRP A 167 -8.03 20.23 -8.72
CA TRP A 167 -8.29 19.26 -7.67
C TRP A 167 -7.41 18.00 -7.85
N TYR A 168 -7.30 17.48 -9.10
CA TYR A 168 -6.47 16.31 -9.38
C TYR A 168 -4.97 16.57 -9.25
N GLN A 169 -4.53 17.82 -9.31
CA GLN A 169 -3.15 18.20 -8.99
C GLN A 169 -2.84 18.16 -7.50
N LYS A 170 -3.87 18.28 -6.64
CA LYS A 170 -3.74 18.30 -5.18
C LYS A 170 -3.96 16.95 -4.51
N VAL A 171 -4.55 16.00 -5.20
CA VAL A 171 -4.80 14.64 -4.71
C VAL A 171 -4.07 13.65 -5.59
N GLY A 172 -2.93 13.19 -5.10
CA GLY A 172 -2.14 12.15 -5.74
C GLY A 172 -2.64 10.76 -5.35
N ILE A 173 -2.74 9.85 -6.31
CA ILE A 173 -3.19 8.47 -6.08
C ILE A 173 -2.15 7.53 -6.64
N VAL A 174 -1.70 6.60 -5.80
CA VAL A 174 -0.87 5.47 -6.19
C VAL A 174 -1.73 4.21 -6.16
N TYR A 175 -1.92 3.60 -7.31
CA TYR A 175 -2.71 2.37 -7.44
C TYR A 175 -1.92 1.14 -7.02
N GLN A 176 -2.64 0.09 -6.60
CA GLN A 176 -2.07 -1.19 -6.22
C GLN A 176 -1.21 -1.82 -7.35
N ASN A 177 -1.66 -1.74 -8.60
CA ASN A 177 -0.86 -2.19 -9.75
C ASN A 177 -0.17 -0.98 -10.41
N PRO A 178 1.19 -0.89 -10.38
CA PRO A 178 1.93 0.23 -10.97
C PRO A 178 1.76 0.32 -12.50
N ASP A 179 1.47 -0.77 -13.20
CA ASP A 179 1.28 -0.77 -14.65
C ASP A 179 0.08 0.08 -15.10
N TYR A 180 -0.86 0.38 -14.21
CA TYR A 180 -1.97 1.29 -14.52
C TYR A 180 -1.57 2.76 -14.54
N GLN A 181 -0.38 3.10 -14.07
CA GLN A 181 0.10 4.48 -13.96
C GLN A 181 1.33 4.76 -14.85
N LEU A 182 2.11 3.72 -15.19
CA LEU A 182 3.38 3.86 -15.89
C LEU A 182 3.16 3.74 -17.41
N PHE A 183 3.14 4.85 -18.13
CA PHE A 183 2.83 4.91 -19.56
C PHE A 183 3.84 5.70 -20.40
N MET A 184 4.80 6.38 -19.78
CA MET A 184 5.82 7.16 -20.50
C MET A 184 6.94 6.24 -21.04
N PRO A 185 7.65 6.67 -22.09
CA PRO A 185 8.71 5.85 -22.70
C PRO A 185 9.97 5.71 -21.83
N THR A 186 10.17 6.58 -20.84
CA THR A 186 11.30 6.50 -19.91
C THR A 186 10.89 6.88 -18.51
N VAL A 187 11.62 6.35 -17.51
CA VAL A 187 11.42 6.68 -16.08
C VAL A 187 11.54 8.18 -15.84
N GLU A 188 12.51 8.85 -16.48
CA GLU A 188 12.64 10.29 -16.34
C GLU A 188 11.38 11.03 -16.77
N LYS A 189 10.84 10.70 -17.96
CA LYS A 189 9.61 11.33 -18.47
C LYS A 189 8.40 11.00 -17.59
N GLU A 190 8.37 9.80 -17.01
CA GLU A 190 7.30 9.40 -16.10
C GLU A 190 7.29 10.28 -14.84
N ILE A 191 8.43 10.48 -14.19
CA ILE A 191 8.54 11.26 -12.95
C ILE A 191 8.33 12.76 -13.24
N LYS A 192 8.85 13.28 -14.35
CA LYS A 192 8.67 14.67 -14.74
C LYS A 192 7.28 15.00 -15.27
N PHE A 193 6.48 14.00 -15.62
CA PHE A 193 5.12 14.19 -16.10
C PHE A 193 4.20 14.74 -15.02
N GLY A 194 3.86 16.01 -15.11
CA GLY A 194 3.01 16.69 -14.12
C GLY A 194 3.73 17.10 -12.84
N ALA A 195 5.04 16.94 -12.76
CA ALA A 195 5.83 17.35 -11.63
C ALA A 195 5.73 18.87 -11.38
N LYS A 196 5.94 19.27 -10.13
CA LYS A 196 5.97 20.68 -9.68
C LYS A 196 7.04 21.49 -10.45
N SER A 197 8.24 20.90 -10.60
CA SER A 197 9.33 21.35 -11.49
C SER A 197 10.24 20.16 -11.82
N ASP A 198 11.11 20.34 -12.83
CA ASP A 198 12.08 19.30 -13.20
C ASP A 198 13.10 19.05 -12.08
N GLU A 199 13.52 20.11 -11.37
CA GLU A 199 14.45 20.03 -10.25
C GLU A 199 13.83 19.24 -9.07
N TYR A 200 12.55 19.51 -8.78
CA TYR A 200 11.83 18.76 -7.73
C TYR A 200 11.63 17.29 -8.11
N ALA A 201 11.33 17.02 -9.39
CA ALA A 201 11.25 15.64 -9.89
C ALA A 201 12.60 14.89 -9.73
N ASP A 202 13.71 15.56 -10.00
CA ASP A 202 15.05 15.02 -9.84
C ASP A 202 15.38 14.74 -8.36
N GLU A 203 15.01 15.66 -7.45
CA GLU A 203 15.15 15.47 -6.00
C GLU A 203 14.36 14.25 -5.52
N ILE A 204 13.10 14.13 -5.92
CA ILE A 204 12.25 13.00 -5.59
C ILE A 204 12.84 11.68 -6.12
N ALA A 205 13.35 11.68 -7.35
CA ALA A 205 14.00 10.50 -7.93
C ALA A 205 15.24 10.06 -7.14
N GLU A 206 16.00 10.99 -6.61
CA GLU A 206 17.14 10.71 -5.72
C GLU A 206 16.67 10.13 -4.37
N LYS A 207 15.68 10.73 -3.72
CA LYS A 207 15.10 10.23 -2.46
C LYS A 207 14.59 8.79 -2.58
N PHE A 208 13.96 8.45 -3.69
CA PHE A 208 13.50 7.08 -3.99
C PHE A 208 14.60 6.15 -4.51
N GLY A 209 15.83 6.64 -4.71
CA GLY A 209 16.96 5.85 -5.20
C GLY A 209 16.80 5.35 -6.64
N ILE A 210 16.01 6.02 -7.48
CA ILE A 210 15.64 5.58 -8.84
C ILE A 210 16.21 6.42 -9.96
N LYS A 211 16.97 7.48 -9.69
CA LYS A 211 17.54 8.37 -10.71
C LYS A 211 18.45 7.62 -11.71
N HIS A 212 19.13 6.59 -11.25
CA HIS A 212 19.96 5.73 -12.11
C HIS A 212 19.15 4.92 -13.16
N LEU A 213 17.82 4.87 -13.01
CA LEU A 213 16.89 4.18 -13.92
C LEU A 213 16.33 5.11 -15.02
N TYR A 214 16.63 6.40 -15.01
CA TYR A 214 16.01 7.43 -15.85
C TYR A 214 15.90 7.08 -17.34
N ALA A 215 16.95 6.51 -17.91
CA ALA A 215 16.99 6.12 -19.33
C ALA A 215 16.21 4.83 -19.65
N ARG A 216 15.75 4.10 -18.63
CA ARG A 216 15.05 2.82 -18.83
C ARG A 216 13.57 3.02 -19.13
N HIS A 217 13.00 2.10 -19.90
CA HIS A 217 11.56 2.01 -20.08
C HIS A 217 10.91 1.44 -18.80
N PRO A 218 9.84 2.03 -18.25
CA PRO A 218 9.21 1.56 -17.00
C PRO A 218 8.85 0.07 -17.02
N GLN A 219 8.36 -0.45 -18.14
CA GLN A 219 8.00 -1.88 -18.25
C GLN A 219 9.20 -2.86 -18.21
N SER A 220 10.44 -2.35 -18.29
CA SER A 220 11.65 -3.17 -18.16
C SER A 220 12.15 -3.29 -16.72
N LEU A 221 11.45 -2.69 -15.77
CA LEU A 221 11.81 -2.64 -14.35
C LEU A 221 11.25 -3.85 -13.60
N SER A 222 11.88 -4.21 -12.48
CA SER A 222 11.29 -5.14 -11.52
C SER A 222 10.04 -4.53 -10.86
N GLU A 223 9.15 -5.35 -10.29
CA GLU A 223 7.93 -4.88 -9.64
C GLU A 223 8.23 -3.85 -8.52
N GLY A 224 9.25 -4.11 -7.69
CA GLY A 224 9.67 -3.16 -6.67
C GLY A 224 10.20 -1.84 -7.23
N GLN A 225 10.93 -1.86 -8.37
CA GLN A 225 11.36 -0.64 -9.05
C GLN A 225 10.19 0.10 -9.68
N LYS A 226 9.26 -0.60 -10.33
CA LYS A 226 8.01 0.00 -10.86
C LYS A 226 7.22 0.68 -9.75
N ARG A 227 7.11 0.03 -8.58
CA ARG A 227 6.44 0.59 -7.40
C ARG A 227 7.09 1.89 -6.95
N ARG A 228 8.42 1.93 -6.81
CA ARG A 228 9.15 3.16 -6.45
C ARG A 228 8.95 4.26 -7.49
N VAL A 229 9.00 3.94 -8.78
CA VAL A 229 8.76 4.91 -9.86
C VAL A 229 7.32 5.44 -9.82
N SER A 230 6.32 4.58 -9.63
CA SER A 230 4.91 5.01 -9.59
C SER A 230 4.61 5.94 -8.40
N ILE A 231 5.19 5.67 -7.23
CA ILE A 231 5.05 6.54 -6.06
C ILE A 231 5.80 7.86 -6.30
N ALA A 232 7.05 7.81 -6.77
CA ALA A 232 7.85 8.99 -7.04
C ALA A 232 7.20 9.93 -8.07
N ALA A 233 6.61 9.39 -9.14
CA ALA A 233 5.90 10.17 -10.15
C ALA A 233 4.69 10.93 -9.56
N VAL A 234 3.95 10.31 -8.65
CA VAL A 234 2.84 10.98 -7.96
C VAL A 234 3.35 12.01 -6.96
N VAL A 235 4.36 11.67 -6.16
CA VAL A 235 4.96 12.60 -5.16
C VAL A 235 5.57 13.82 -5.85
N ALA A 236 6.18 13.67 -7.02
CA ALA A 236 6.75 14.77 -7.79
C ALA A 236 5.73 15.85 -8.19
N THR A 237 4.43 15.53 -8.19
CA THR A 237 3.36 16.54 -8.40
C THR A 237 3.09 17.43 -7.19
N ASP A 238 3.74 17.19 -6.03
CA ASP A 238 3.58 17.91 -4.77
C ASP A 238 2.12 17.95 -4.27
N PRO A 239 1.48 16.78 -4.05
CA PRO A 239 0.08 16.73 -3.70
C PRO A 239 -0.17 17.10 -2.23
N GLU A 240 -1.28 17.82 -1.93
CA GLU A 240 -1.74 18.08 -0.55
C GLU A 240 -2.25 16.80 0.15
N VAL A 241 -2.76 15.86 -0.65
CA VAL A 241 -3.23 14.55 -0.19
C VAL A 241 -2.59 13.46 -1.05
N LEU A 242 -1.91 12.52 -0.41
CA LEU A 242 -1.30 11.34 -1.04
C LEU A 242 -2.07 10.08 -0.62
N ILE A 243 -2.68 9.41 -1.58
CA ILE A 243 -3.39 8.15 -1.39
C ILE A 243 -2.52 7.01 -1.88
N LEU A 244 -2.23 6.05 -1.01
CA LEU A 244 -1.34 4.92 -1.26
C LEU A 244 -2.13 3.60 -1.12
N ASP A 245 -2.34 2.91 -2.23
CA ASP A 245 -2.95 1.57 -2.23
C ASP A 245 -1.84 0.52 -2.35
N GLU A 246 -1.56 -0.18 -1.24
CA GLU A 246 -0.51 -1.20 -1.10
C GLU A 246 0.91 -0.72 -1.52
N PRO A 247 1.48 0.33 -0.90
CA PRO A 247 2.74 0.95 -1.35
C PRO A 247 3.96 0.04 -1.26
N THR A 248 3.90 -1.03 -0.48
CA THR A 248 5.04 -1.92 -0.18
C THR A 248 4.98 -3.30 -0.83
N VAL A 249 3.96 -3.58 -1.63
CA VAL A 249 3.86 -4.83 -2.39
C VAL A 249 5.03 -4.95 -3.38
N GLY A 250 5.62 -6.15 -3.48
CA GLY A 250 6.79 -6.42 -4.34
C GLY A 250 8.11 -5.87 -3.78
N GLN A 251 8.16 -5.49 -2.49
CA GLN A 251 9.38 -5.08 -1.80
C GLN A 251 9.85 -6.18 -0.85
N ASP A 252 11.18 -6.45 -0.85
CA ASP A 252 11.80 -7.19 0.23
C ASP A 252 11.79 -6.36 1.53
N TYR A 253 12.24 -6.95 2.63
CA TYR A 253 12.25 -6.26 3.94
C TYR A 253 13.04 -4.95 3.89
N LYS A 254 14.21 -4.95 3.25
CA LYS A 254 15.04 -3.75 3.12
C LYS A 254 14.32 -2.68 2.29
N GLY A 255 13.75 -3.06 1.15
CA GLY A 255 12.99 -2.16 0.29
C GLY A 255 11.75 -1.57 0.97
N LEU A 256 11.09 -2.37 1.82
CA LEU A 256 9.98 -1.92 2.65
C LEU A 256 10.44 -0.86 3.67
N CYS A 257 11.54 -1.10 4.40
CA CYS A 257 12.10 -0.12 5.35
C CYS A 257 12.47 1.19 4.66
N GLU A 258 13.21 1.12 3.54
CA GLU A 258 13.60 2.29 2.75
C GLU A 258 12.37 3.07 2.24
N MET A 259 11.33 2.38 1.77
CA MET A 259 10.10 3.00 1.29
C MET A 259 9.38 3.76 2.41
N VAL A 260 9.20 3.12 3.57
CA VAL A 260 8.56 3.74 4.73
C VAL A 260 9.36 4.96 5.22
N GLU A 261 10.68 4.86 5.28
CA GLU A 261 11.56 5.97 5.67
C GLU A 261 11.39 7.18 4.73
N VAL A 262 11.40 6.93 3.41
CA VAL A 262 11.22 8.01 2.41
C VAL A 262 9.84 8.64 2.55
N LEU A 263 8.77 7.85 2.73
CA LEU A 263 7.41 8.37 2.89
C LEU A 263 7.26 9.19 4.18
N ASN A 264 7.86 8.77 5.29
CA ASN A 264 7.85 9.52 6.54
C ASN A 264 8.61 10.85 6.41
N LYS A 265 9.81 10.84 5.81
CA LYS A 265 10.58 12.07 5.55
C LYS A 265 9.81 13.06 4.67
N LEU A 266 9.17 12.56 3.60
CA LEU A 266 8.34 13.39 2.74
C LEU A 266 7.15 14.00 3.50
N HIS A 267 6.50 13.22 4.38
CA HIS A 267 5.43 13.75 5.21
C HIS A 267 5.92 14.84 6.17
N GLU A 268 7.08 14.66 6.81
CA GLU A 268 7.68 15.68 7.69
C GLU A 268 8.02 16.98 6.94
N GLU A 269 8.51 16.87 5.70
CA GLU A 269 8.90 18.02 4.88
C GLU A 269 7.69 18.78 4.31
N THR A 270 6.66 18.04 3.88
CA THR A 270 5.52 18.61 3.12
C THR A 270 4.27 18.82 3.94
N HIS A 271 4.15 18.15 5.09
CA HIS A 271 2.95 18.08 5.93
C HIS A 271 1.68 17.69 5.13
N ASN A 272 1.85 16.92 4.06
CA ASN A 272 0.73 16.41 3.27
C ASN A 272 -0.11 15.43 4.08
N THR A 273 -1.37 15.26 3.71
CA THR A 273 -2.20 14.19 4.29
C THR A 273 -1.91 12.89 3.57
N MET A 274 -1.60 11.83 4.29
CA MET A 274 -1.40 10.51 3.71
C MET A 274 -2.55 9.58 4.07
N ILE A 275 -3.05 8.82 3.08
CA ILE A 275 -4.07 7.79 3.27
C ILE A 275 -3.50 6.50 2.73
N THR A 276 -3.22 5.54 3.62
CA THR A 276 -2.57 4.29 3.24
C THR A 276 -3.51 3.10 3.45
N VAL A 277 -3.59 2.24 2.46
CA VAL A 277 -4.13 0.87 2.57
C VAL A 277 -2.97 -0.09 2.45
N THR A 278 -2.82 -1.01 3.39
CA THR A 278 -1.79 -2.06 3.32
C THR A 278 -2.16 -3.28 4.14
N HIS A 279 -1.68 -4.44 3.71
CA HIS A 279 -1.74 -5.70 4.42
C HIS A 279 -0.45 -6.01 5.21
N ASP A 280 0.56 -5.16 5.12
CA ASP A 280 1.78 -5.29 5.93
C ASP A 280 1.62 -4.51 7.25
N LYS A 281 1.63 -5.25 8.37
CA LYS A 281 1.53 -4.68 9.73
C LYS A 281 2.59 -3.61 9.99
N ARG A 282 3.83 -3.84 9.52
CA ARG A 282 4.97 -2.96 9.77
C ARG A 282 4.78 -1.62 9.05
N CYS A 283 4.39 -1.68 7.77
CA CYS A 283 4.04 -0.49 6.99
C CYS A 283 2.86 0.26 7.63
N ALA A 284 1.79 -0.46 7.98
CA ALA A 284 0.62 0.12 8.63
C ALA A 284 0.98 0.83 9.94
N ALA A 285 1.80 0.21 10.79
CA ALA A 285 2.18 0.76 12.09
C ALA A 285 3.13 1.97 11.97
N ALA A 286 4.03 1.96 10.97
CA ALA A 286 5.02 3.01 10.78
C ALA A 286 4.48 4.25 10.02
N LEU A 287 3.35 4.12 9.31
CA LEU A 287 2.68 5.22 8.60
C LEU A 287 1.36 5.63 9.27
N CYS A 288 1.19 5.40 10.57
CA CYS A 288 -0.09 5.56 11.26
C CYS A 288 -0.07 6.60 12.38
N ASP A 289 -0.77 7.71 12.17
CA ASP A 289 -1.22 8.61 13.24
C ASP A 289 -2.66 8.27 13.64
N ARG A 290 -3.46 7.88 12.63
CA ARG A 290 -4.87 7.50 12.80
C ARG A 290 -5.19 6.28 11.96
N SER A 291 -6.09 5.45 12.47
CA SER A 291 -6.55 4.27 11.76
C SER A 291 -8.07 4.17 11.74
N VAL A 292 -8.59 3.61 10.66
CA VAL A 292 -10.01 3.36 10.46
C VAL A 292 -10.18 1.91 10.05
N TRP A 293 -10.89 1.14 10.86
CA TRP A 293 -11.18 -0.25 10.56
C TRP A 293 -12.56 -0.36 9.89
N ILE A 294 -12.54 -0.83 8.64
CA ILE A 294 -13.73 -1.11 7.85
C ILE A 294 -14.04 -2.62 7.94
N LYS A 295 -15.26 -2.94 8.36
CA LYS A 295 -15.76 -4.32 8.43
C LYS A 295 -17.15 -4.37 7.86
N ASP A 296 -17.43 -5.36 6.98
CA ASP A 296 -18.73 -5.58 6.34
C ASP A 296 -19.30 -4.33 5.64
N GLY A 297 -18.42 -3.49 5.09
CA GLY A 297 -18.80 -2.25 4.40
C GLY A 297 -19.16 -1.09 5.32
N LYS A 298 -18.85 -1.16 6.62
CA LYS A 298 -19.13 -0.12 7.62
C LYS A 298 -17.86 0.27 8.38
N THR A 299 -17.83 1.46 8.96
CA THR A 299 -16.84 1.82 9.97
C THR A 299 -17.09 0.99 11.21
N TYR A 300 -16.15 0.09 11.53
CA TYR A 300 -16.22 -0.75 12.73
C TYR A 300 -15.62 -0.02 13.93
N LYS A 301 -14.42 0.56 13.77
CA LYS A 301 -13.69 1.27 14.83
C LYS A 301 -12.75 2.31 14.22
N THR A 302 -12.47 3.35 14.98
CA THR A 302 -11.43 4.35 14.67
C THR A 302 -10.48 4.47 15.85
N GLY A 303 -9.19 4.71 15.59
CA GLY A 303 -8.17 4.78 16.64
C GLY A 303 -6.85 5.31 16.11
N GLY A 304 -5.79 5.06 16.84
CA GLY A 304 -4.41 5.31 16.46
C GLY A 304 -3.66 4.02 16.10
N LYS A 305 -2.36 4.01 16.39
CA LYS A 305 -1.47 2.87 16.15
C LYS A 305 -1.87 1.60 16.94
N GLU A 306 -2.48 1.76 18.09
CA GLU A 306 -3.02 0.66 18.91
C GLU A 306 -4.07 -0.17 18.17
N LEU A 307 -4.91 0.50 17.36
CA LEU A 307 -5.93 -0.19 16.57
C LEU A 307 -5.31 -1.00 15.41
N VAL A 308 -4.18 -0.58 14.87
CA VAL A 308 -3.42 -1.37 13.89
C VAL A 308 -3.01 -2.70 14.51
N ASN A 309 -2.44 -2.67 15.72
CA ASN A 309 -2.04 -3.89 16.43
C ASN A 309 -3.25 -4.79 16.75
N GLU A 310 -4.34 -4.20 17.23
CA GLU A 310 -5.59 -4.94 17.52
C GLU A 310 -6.11 -5.66 16.25
N PHE A 311 -6.16 -4.97 15.12
CA PHE A 311 -6.60 -5.53 13.85
C PHE A 311 -5.76 -6.73 13.42
N PHE A 312 -4.43 -6.58 13.38
CA PHE A 312 -3.55 -7.67 12.92
C PHE A 312 -3.50 -8.86 13.89
N ILE A 313 -3.71 -8.64 15.21
CA ILE A 313 -3.87 -9.73 16.16
C ILE A 313 -5.19 -10.48 15.90
N GLN A 314 -6.26 -9.77 15.60
CA GLN A 314 -7.57 -10.40 15.40
C GLN A 314 -7.62 -11.23 14.12
N ILE A 315 -7.08 -10.74 13.00
CA ILE A 315 -7.04 -11.52 11.74
C ILE A 315 -6.05 -12.68 11.78
N GLY A 316 -4.98 -12.61 12.58
CA GLY A 316 -4.03 -13.72 12.77
C GLY A 316 -4.52 -14.81 13.75
N ARG A 317 -5.70 -14.63 14.38
CA ARG A 317 -6.32 -15.62 15.28
C ARG A 317 -7.48 -16.39 14.65
N ASN A 318 -7.93 -15.99 13.45
CA ASN A 318 -8.97 -16.66 12.68
C ASN A 318 -8.36 -17.61 11.65
#